data_9baa3a1c47e72e261d8941a6480f681b
#
_entry.id   9baa3a1c47e72e261d8941a6480f681b
#
_cell.length_a   1.000
_cell.length_b   1.000
_cell.length_c   1.000
_cell.angle_alpha   90.00
_cell.angle_beta   90.00
_cell.angle_gamma   90.00
#
_symmetry.space_group_name_H-M   'P 1'
#
loop_
_entity.id
_entity.type
_entity.pdbx_description
1 polymer ?
#
loop_
_entity_poly.entity_id
_entity_poly.type
_entity_poly.pdbx_seq_one_letter_code
_entity_poly.pdbx_strand_id
1 'polypeptide(L)'
;MADVRESLAVVAPADTVYALVADLPRMGEWSPECERVIWRGGATSAAPRARFLGFNRAGLARWVTQGEVVTAEPGRHLAFEITFGPMKIARWEYFIVPDDADPSTCVVVEEWTDRRPGWYRDLADRAFGPRARTNERGMAKTLANLKHAAESVGAAAPPKGPFSP
;
A
#
# COMPACT_ATOMS: atom_id res chain seq x y z
N MET A 1 -16.86 -0.93 -5.38
CA MET A 1 -16.62 0.50 -5.06
C MET A 1 -15.81 0.49 -3.78
N ALA A 2 -14.72 1.25 -3.71
CA ALA A 2 -13.92 1.39 -2.49
C ALA A 2 -14.71 2.15 -1.42
N ASP A 3 -14.50 1.80 -0.14
CA ASP A 3 -15.12 2.49 0.99
C ASP A 3 -14.32 3.73 1.39
N VAL A 4 -12.99 3.71 1.14
CA VAL A 4 -12.09 4.86 1.31
C VAL A 4 -11.17 4.94 0.09
N ARG A 5 -10.93 6.16 -0.38
CA ARG A 5 -10.03 6.45 -1.50
C ARG A 5 -9.27 7.73 -1.21
N GLU A 6 -7.95 7.65 -1.28
CA GLU A 6 -7.04 8.78 -1.16
C GLU A 6 -6.13 8.85 -2.37
N SER A 7 -5.66 10.04 -2.74
CA SER A 7 -4.73 10.20 -3.86
C SER A 7 -3.74 11.34 -3.63
N LEU A 8 -2.54 11.19 -4.17
CA LEU A 8 -1.49 12.19 -4.05
C LEU A 8 -0.61 12.21 -5.31
N ALA A 9 -0.29 13.41 -5.78
CA ALA A 9 0.70 13.59 -6.84
C ALA A 9 2.13 13.44 -6.28
N VAL A 10 2.98 12.73 -7.01
CA VAL A 10 4.35 12.38 -6.63
C VAL A 10 5.30 12.78 -7.76
N VAL A 11 6.37 13.49 -7.41
CA VAL A 11 7.44 13.85 -8.37
C VAL A 11 8.47 12.71 -8.42
N ALA A 12 8.04 11.61 -8.98
CA ALA A 12 8.86 10.43 -9.27
C ALA A 12 8.20 9.61 -10.39
N PRO A 13 8.98 8.86 -11.19
CA PRO A 13 8.42 7.94 -12.19
C PRO A 13 7.52 6.88 -11.57
N ALA A 14 6.47 6.49 -12.28
CA ALA A 14 5.51 5.48 -11.82
C ALA A 14 6.17 4.14 -11.42
N ASP A 15 7.20 3.71 -12.15
CA ASP A 15 7.96 2.49 -11.82
C ASP A 15 8.70 2.60 -10.48
N THR A 16 9.24 3.78 -10.16
CA THR A 16 9.90 4.04 -8.88
C THR A 16 8.92 3.91 -7.72
N VAL A 17 7.76 4.53 -7.87
CA VAL A 17 6.69 4.45 -6.85
C VAL A 17 6.17 3.03 -6.71
N TYR A 18 5.93 2.33 -7.84
CA TYR A 18 5.50 0.94 -7.81
C TYR A 18 6.51 0.03 -7.10
N ALA A 19 7.80 0.20 -7.36
CA ALA A 19 8.85 -0.60 -6.72
C ALA A 19 8.82 -0.46 -5.19
N LEU A 20 8.54 0.73 -4.66
CA LEU A 20 8.38 0.96 -3.22
C LEU A 20 7.12 0.30 -2.67
N VAL A 21 5.97 0.50 -3.33
CA VAL A 21 4.68 -0.07 -2.90
C VAL A 21 4.71 -1.60 -2.95
N ALA A 22 5.35 -2.18 -3.96
CA ALA A 22 5.44 -3.63 -4.16
C ALA A 22 6.45 -4.32 -3.21
N ASP A 23 7.35 -3.57 -2.60
CA ASP A 23 8.25 -4.07 -1.55
C ASP A 23 7.51 -4.10 -0.20
N LEU A 24 6.52 -5.00 -0.10
CA LEU A 24 5.68 -5.11 1.09
C LEU A 24 6.45 -5.26 2.41
N PRO A 25 7.63 -5.94 2.50
CA PRO A 25 8.44 -5.96 3.71
C PRO A 25 8.79 -4.57 4.27
N ARG A 26 8.89 -3.56 3.40
CA ARG A 26 9.15 -2.17 3.77
C ARG A 26 7.90 -1.35 4.11
N MET A 27 6.71 -1.94 4.08
CA MET A 27 5.45 -1.23 4.35
C MET A 27 5.47 -0.44 5.66
N GLY A 28 6.19 -0.91 6.66
CA GLY A 28 6.35 -0.21 7.95
C GLY A 28 7.07 1.14 7.86
N GLU A 29 7.75 1.44 6.76
CA GLU A 29 8.44 2.73 6.58
C GLU A 29 7.45 3.87 6.28
N TRP A 30 6.30 3.56 5.67
CA TRP A 30 5.29 4.56 5.31
C TRP A 30 3.92 4.35 5.95
N SER A 31 3.53 3.13 6.26
CA SER A 31 2.25 2.87 6.94
C SER A 31 2.32 3.18 8.43
N PRO A 32 1.37 3.95 8.99
CA PRO A 32 1.36 4.24 10.42
C PRO A 32 0.94 3.06 11.29
N GLU A 33 0.34 2.03 10.70
CA GLU A 33 -0.25 0.89 11.41
C GLU A 33 0.51 -0.42 11.18
N CYS A 34 1.05 -0.63 9.99
CA CYS A 34 1.85 -1.81 9.67
C CYS A 34 3.28 -1.62 10.18
N GLU A 35 3.74 -2.47 11.12
CA GLU A 35 5.11 -2.43 11.61
C GLU A 35 6.07 -3.23 10.72
N ARG A 36 5.59 -4.35 10.16
CA ARG A 36 6.42 -5.27 9.38
C ARG A 36 5.57 -6.21 8.53
N VAL A 37 6.09 -6.59 7.38
CA VAL A 37 5.55 -7.66 6.54
C VAL A 37 6.60 -8.74 6.33
N ILE A 38 6.18 -10.00 6.32
CA ILE A 38 7.04 -11.15 6.04
C ILE A 38 6.38 -12.01 4.97
N TRP A 39 7.09 -12.27 3.88
CA TRP A 39 6.65 -13.20 2.85
C TRP A 39 6.50 -14.63 3.39
N ARG A 40 5.57 -15.39 2.82
CA ARG A 40 5.27 -16.78 3.18
C ARG A 40 5.24 -17.69 1.96
N GLY A 41 5.41 -19.00 2.20
CA GLY A 41 5.25 -20.01 1.15
C GLY A 41 6.29 -19.91 0.03
N GLY A 42 7.49 -19.41 0.33
CA GLY A 42 8.56 -19.26 -0.66
C GLY A 42 8.44 -18.00 -1.53
N ALA A 43 7.44 -17.14 -1.32
CA ALA A 43 7.38 -15.86 -2.01
C ALA A 43 8.52 -14.93 -1.54
N THR A 44 9.07 -14.16 -2.48
CA THR A 44 10.15 -13.19 -2.24
C THR A 44 9.83 -11.80 -2.76
N SER A 45 8.73 -11.66 -3.50
CA SER A 45 8.29 -10.41 -4.11
C SER A 45 6.77 -10.41 -4.33
N ALA A 46 6.22 -9.24 -4.62
CA ALA A 46 4.82 -9.09 -4.98
C ALA A 46 4.55 -9.74 -6.36
N ALA A 47 3.82 -10.84 -6.33
CA ALA A 47 3.31 -11.53 -7.51
C ALA A 47 1.91 -12.06 -7.19
N PRO A 48 1.01 -12.25 -8.17
CA PRO A 48 -0.29 -12.84 -7.92
C PRO A 48 -0.17 -14.17 -7.16
N ARG A 49 -0.97 -14.33 -6.09
CA ARG A 49 -0.97 -15.46 -5.15
C ARG A 49 0.21 -15.51 -4.17
N ALA A 50 1.13 -14.54 -4.19
CA ALA A 50 2.17 -14.41 -3.17
C ALA A 50 1.51 -14.11 -1.81
N ARG A 51 1.89 -14.86 -0.77
CA ARG A 51 1.32 -14.75 0.57
C ARG A 51 2.29 -14.08 1.53
N PHE A 52 1.72 -13.39 2.50
CA PHE A 52 2.50 -12.71 3.52
C PHE A 52 1.78 -12.65 4.87
N LEU A 53 2.52 -12.31 5.91
CA LEU A 53 1.99 -11.93 7.22
C LEU A 53 2.28 -10.44 7.44
N GLY A 54 1.25 -9.69 7.83
CA GLY A 54 1.36 -8.31 8.28
C GLY A 54 1.30 -8.24 9.80
N PHE A 55 2.29 -7.60 10.41
CA PHE A 55 2.34 -7.32 11.85
C PHE A 55 1.93 -5.87 12.04
N ASN A 56 0.87 -5.63 12.78
CA ASN A 56 0.23 -4.34 12.90
C ASN A 56 0.19 -3.87 14.35
N ARG A 57 0.16 -2.53 14.54
CA ARG A 57 0.01 -1.90 15.83
C ARG A 57 -0.88 -0.66 15.76
N ALA A 58 -1.73 -0.49 16.76
CA ALA A 58 -2.45 0.76 17.02
C ALA A 58 -2.45 1.02 18.53
N GLY A 59 -1.72 2.03 18.97
CA GLY A 59 -1.48 2.28 20.38
C GLY A 59 -0.79 1.09 21.06
N LEU A 60 -1.46 0.48 22.07
CA LEU A 60 -0.97 -0.71 22.76
C LEU A 60 -1.43 -2.02 22.10
N ALA A 61 -2.41 -1.98 21.21
CA ALA A 61 -2.91 -3.17 20.54
C ALA A 61 -1.95 -3.62 19.43
N ARG A 62 -1.68 -4.93 19.37
CA ARG A 62 -0.92 -5.56 18.29
C ARG A 62 -1.68 -6.75 17.76
N TRP A 63 -1.64 -6.94 16.45
CA TRP A 63 -2.28 -8.09 15.79
C TRP A 63 -1.55 -8.50 14.53
N VAL A 64 -1.77 -9.72 14.11
CA VAL A 64 -1.20 -10.29 12.88
C VAL A 64 -2.33 -10.59 11.91
N THR A 65 -2.13 -10.22 10.67
CA THR A 65 -3.03 -10.52 9.55
C THR A 65 -2.34 -11.39 8.52
N GLN A 66 -3.12 -12.15 7.77
CA GLN A 66 -2.65 -12.86 6.59
C GLN A 66 -3.02 -12.05 5.36
N GLY A 67 -2.13 -12.00 4.38
CA GLY A 67 -2.38 -11.33 3.12
C GLY A 67 -2.02 -12.21 1.92
N GLU A 68 -2.71 -11.96 0.82
CA GLU A 68 -2.41 -12.56 -0.48
C GLU A 68 -2.47 -11.47 -1.56
N VAL A 69 -1.43 -11.39 -2.37
CA VAL A 69 -1.40 -10.48 -3.53
C VAL A 69 -2.37 -11.00 -4.59
N VAL A 70 -3.26 -10.14 -5.05
CA VAL A 70 -4.27 -10.44 -6.07
C VAL A 70 -3.83 -9.95 -7.44
N THR A 71 -3.28 -8.73 -7.48
CA THR A 71 -2.81 -8.10 -8.71
C THR A 71 -1.41 -7.51 -8.45
N ALA A 72 -0.52 -7.68 -9.42
CA ALA A 72 0.82 -7.09 -9.40
C ALA A 72 1.20 -6.74 -10.85
N GLU A 73 0.84 -5.53 -11.28
CA GLU A 73 1.13 -4.97 -12.59
C GLU A 73 2.18 -3.88 -12.43
N PRO A 74 3.45 -4.13 -12.81
CA PRO A 74 4.54 -3.18 -12.62
C PRO A 74 4.22 -1.79 -13.17
N GLY A 75 4.52 -0.77 -12.37
CA GLY A 75 4.29 0.64 -12.71
C GLY A 75 2.81 1.08 -12.73
N ARG A 76 1.84 0.18 -12.44
CA ARG A 76 0.42 0.48 -12.62
C ARG A 76 -0.48 0.12 -11.46
N HIS A 77 -0.46 -1.14 -11.03
CA HIS A 77 -1.46 -1.62 -10.07
C HIS A 77 -0.92 -2.71 -9.16
N LEU A 78 -1.06 -2.52 -7.87
CA LEU A 78 -0.87 -3.53 -6.84
C LEU A 78 -2.17 -3.69 -6.06
N ALA A 79 -2.63 -4.93 -5.89
CA ALA A 79 -3.77 -5.22 -5.02
C ALA A 79 -3.50 -6.44 -4.16
N PHE A 80 -3.94 -6.40 -2.90
CA PHE A 80 -3.88 -7.54 -2.00
C PHE A 80 -5.12 -7.62 -1.09
N GLU A 81 -5.49 -8.83 -0.76
CA GLU A 81 -6.57 -9.12 0.19
C GLU A 81 -5.98 -9.48 1.55
N ILE A 82 -6.61 -8.99 2.61
CA ILE A 82 -6.29 -9.30 4.00
C ILE A 82 -7.36 -10.23 4.56
N THR A 83 -6.91 -11.27 5.25
CA THR A 83 -7.76 -12.23 5.95
C THR A 83 -7.36 -12.37 7.42
N PHE A 84 -8.32 -12.80 8.22
CA PHE A 84 -8.10 -13.25 9.59
C PHE A 84 -8.74 -14.65 9.74
N GLY A 85 -7.92 -15.69 9.75
CA GLY A 85 -8.40 -17.04 9.56
C GLY A 85 -9.13 -17.19 8.23
N PRO A 86 -10.35 -17.75 8.19
CA PRO A 86 -11.13 -17.90 6.97
C PRO A 86 -11.87 -16.61 6.56
N MET A 87 -11.86 -15.58 7.38
CA MET A 87 -12.67 -14.38 7.17
C MET A 87 -11.88 -13.34 6.34
N LYS A 88 -12.48 -12.85 5.26
CA LYS A 88 -11.99 -11.70 4.52
C LYS A 88 -12.22 -10.45 5.35
N ILE A 89 -11.17 -9.63 5.50
CA ILE A 89 -11.18 -8.42 6.33
C ILE A 89 -11.18 -7.18 5.47
N ALA A 90 -10.27 -7.11 4.50
CA ALA A 90 -10.07 -5.92 3.68
C ALA A 90 -9.46 -6.27 2.33
N ARG A 91 -9.66 -5.38 1.37
CA ARG A 91 -8.88 -5.32 0.14
C ARG A 91 -8.21 -3.95 0.07
N TRP A 92 -6.94 -3.95 -0.26
CA TRP A 92 -6.14 -2.76 -0.48
C TRP A 92 -5.67 -2.75 -1.92
N GLU A 93 -5.71 -1.57 -2.53
CA GLU A 93 -5.31 -1.38 -3.92
C GLU A 93 -4.52 -0.09 -4.05
N TYR A 94 -3.45 -0.14 -4.82
CA TYR A 94 -2.65 1.00 -5.22
C TYR A 94 -2.68 1.10 -6.74
N PHE A 95 -3.21 2.19 -7.25
CA PHE A 95 -3.12 2.54 -8.65
C PHE A 95 -2.08 3.64 -8.82
N ILE A 96 -1.16 3.43 -9.75
CA ILE A 96 -0.14 4.42 -10.09
C ILE A 96 -0.41 4.86 -11.52
N VAL A 97 -0.76 6.13 -11.67
CA VAL A 97 -1.14 6.74 -12.94
C VAL A 97 -0.01 7.66 -13.36
N PRO A 98 0.83 7.27 -14.35
CA PRO A 98 1.87 8.16 -14.86
C PRO A 98 1.24 9.41 -15.48
N ASP A 99 1.96 10.53 -15.43
CA ASP A 99 1.59 11.73 -16.17
C ASP A 99 2.09 11.59 -17.62
N ASP A 100 1.17 11.67 -18.57
CA ASP A 100 1.51 11.54 -19.99
C ASP A 100 2.36 12.73 -20.50
N ALA A 101 2.26 13.89 -19.84
CA ALA A 101 3.00 15.08 -20.21
C ALA A 101 4.39 15.14 -19.56
N ASP A 102 4.55 14.53 -18.38
CA ASP A 102 5.80 14.48 -17.63
C ASP A 102 6.03 13.10 -17.00
N PRO A 103 6.79 12.21 -17.66
CA PRO A 103 7.09 10.87 -17.16
C PRO A 103 7.85 10.83 -15.82
N SER A 104 8.37 11.98 -15.36
CA SER A 104 9.01 12.11 -14.05
C SER A 104 8.00 12.29 -12.90
N THR A 105 6.70 12.34 -13.21
CA THR A 105 5.62 12.50 -12.23
C THR A 105 4.54 11.44 -12.39
N CYS A 106 3.82 11.16 -11.33
CA CYS A 106 2.66 10.28 -11.35
C CYS A 106 1.65 10.66 -10.25
N VAL A 107 0.45 10.11 -10.33
CA VAL A 107 -0.53 10.16 -9.25
C VAL A 107 -0.66 8.78 -8.66
N VAL A 108 -0.51 8.67 -7.34
CA VAL A 108 -0.78 7.44 -6.59
C VAL A 108 -2.17 7.53 -5.98
N VAL A 109 -2.96 6.51 -6.20
CA VAL A 109 -4.28 6.34 -5.61
C VAL A 109 -4.24 5.12 -4.72
N GLU A 110 -4.58 5.28 -3.44
CA GLU A 110 -4.76 4.18 -2.49
C GLU A 110 -6.25 3.99 -2.24
N GLU A 111 -6.71 2.75 -2.35
CA GLU A 111 -8.10 2.37 -2.11
C GLU A 111 -8.17 1.27 -1.04
N TRP A 112 -9.15 1.41 -0.17
CA TRP A 112 -9.50 0.39 0.81
C TRP A 112 -10.97 0.00 0.67
N THR A 113 -11.22 -1.32 0.65
CA THR A 113 -12.57 -1.89 0.64
C THR A 113 -12.74 -2.78 1.86
N ASP A 114 -13.77 -2.51 2.66
CA ASP A 114 -14.15 -3.33 3.81
C ASP A 114 -14.78 -4.64 3.35
N ARG A 115 -14.13 -5.76 3.68
CA ARG A 115 -14.61 -7.11 3.33
C ARG A 115 -15.19 -7.84 4.53
N ARG A 116 -15.26 -7.19 5.68
CA ARG A 116 -15.81 -7.80 6.88
C ARG A 116 -17.32 -8.09 6.69
N PRO A 117 -17.81 -9.25 7.20
CA PRO A 117 -19.25 -9.49 7.24
C PRO A 117 -19.97 -8.37 8.00
N GLY A 118 -21.18 -7.97 7.55
CA GLY A 118 -21.91 -6.83 8.11
C GLY A 118 -22.09 -6.89 9.63
N TRP A 119 -22.46 -8.06 10.15
CA TRP A 119 -22.65 -8.26 11.59
C TRP A 119 -21.35 -8.04 12.41
N TYR A 120 -20.20 -8.44 11.85
CA TYR A 120 -18.90 -8.25 12.51
C TYR A 120 -18.45 -6.79 12.41
N ARG A 121 -18.64 -6.16 11.25
CA ARG A 121 -18.36 -4.74 11.04
C ARG A 121 -19.14 -3.89 12.02
N ASP A 122 -20.46 -4.09 12.13
CA ASP A 122 -21.32 -3.29 13.00
C ASP A 122 -20.93 -3.43 14.48
N LEU A 123 -20.58 -4.64 14.91
CA LEU A 123 -20.09 -4.88 16.27
C LEU A 123 -18.74 -4.21 16.54
N ALA A 124 -17.79 -4.37 15.63
CA ALA A 124 -16.46 -3.81 15.75
C ALA A 124 -16.48 -2.27 15.71
N ASP A 125 -17.28 -1.69 14.80
CA ASP A 125 -17.40 -0.24 14.66
C ASP A 125 -18.09 0.42 15.86
N ARG A 126 -18.99 -0.29 16.55
CA ARG A 126 -19.56 0.16 17.83
C ARG A 126 -18.54 0.15 18.96
N ALA A 127 -17.66 -0.85 18.99
CA ALA A 127 -16.67 -1.03 20.06
C ALA A 127 -15.43 -0.10 19.89
N PHE A 128 -14.98 0.10 18.66
CA PHE A 128 -13.69 0.75 18.34
C PHE A 128 -13.83 1.97 17.41
N GLY A 129 -15.04 2.31 17.03
CA GLY A 129 -15.34 3.38 16.06
C GLY A 129 -15.21 2.92 14.61
N PRO A 130 -15.72 3.73 13.65
CA PRO A 130 -15.73 3.39 12.23
C PRO A 130 -14.31 3.24 11.66
N ARG A 131 -14.00 2.05 11.16
CA ARG A 131 -12.69 1.74 10.58
C ARG A 131 -12.34 2.63 9.40
N ALA A 132 -13.33 3.02 8.59
CA ALA A 132 -13.15 3.91 7.46
C ALA A 132 -12.44 5.22 7.83
N ARG A 133 -12.85 5.87 8.93
CA ARG A 133 -12.21 7.11 9.40
C ARG A 133 -10.75 6.93 9.83
N THR A 134 -10.44 5.78 10.45
CA THR A 134 -9.07 5.46 10.84
C THR A 134 -8.21 5.22 9.61
N ASN A 135 -8.76 4.48 8.64
CA ASN A 135 -8.07 4.19 7.38
C ASN A 135 -7.86 5.45 6.53
N GLU A 136 -8.85 6.33 6.39
CA GLU A 136 -8.72 7.61 5.69
C GLU A 136 -7.48 8.40 6.19
N ARG A 137 -7.38 8.59 7.51
CA ARG A 137 -6.22 9.28 8.11
C ARG A 137 -4.91 8.52 7.92
N GLY A 138 -4.96 7.19 8.03
CA GLY A 138 -3.81 6.30 7.83
C GLY A 138 -3.31 6.37 6.40
N MET A 139 -4.19 6.29 5.41
CA MET A 139 -3.89 6.34 3.98
C MET A 139 -3.26 7.68 3.58
N ALA A 140 -3.84 8.80 4.03
CA ALA A 140 -3.26 10.12 3.79
C ALA A 140 -1.80 10.21 4.28
N LYS A 141 -1.53 9.66 5.47
CA LYS A 141 -0.17 9.61 6.03
C LYS A 141 0.73 8.64 5.27
N THR A 142 0.22 7.47 4.89
CA THR A 142 0.94 6.48 4.07
C THR A 142 1.39 7.10 2.76
N LEU A 143 0.47 7.76 2.04
CA LEU A 143 0.79 8.41 0.77
C LEU A 143 1.80 9.55 0.93
N ALA A 144 1.71 10.34 1.98
CA ALA A 144 2.68 11.42 2.26
C ALA A 144 4.10 10.86 2.51
N ASN A 145 4.21 9.80 3.30
CA ASN A 145 5.49 9.14 3.57
C ASN A 145 6.06 8.46 2.32
N LEU A 146 5.21 7.78 1.56
CA LEU A 146 5.56 7.14 0.28
C LEU A 146 6.08 8.17 -0.73
N LYS A 147 5.37 9.32 -0.86
CA LYS A 147 5.81 10.45 -1.68
C LYS A 147 7.22 10.89 -1.30
N HIS A 148 7.46 11.14 -0.01
CA HIS A 148 8.78 11.56 0.48
C HIS A 148 9.87 10.53 0.14
N ALA A 149 9.60 9.25 0.32
CA ALA A 149 10.55 8.18 -0.01
C ALA A 149 10.83 8.12 -1.51
N ALA A 150 9.79 8.20 -2.36
CA ALA A 150 9.93 8.13 -3.81
C ALA A 150 10.71 9.33 -4.39
N GLU A 151 10.41 10.53 -3.92
CA GLU A 151 11.08 11.76 -4.35
C GLU A 151 12.55 11.80 -3.90
N SER A 152 12.86 11.22 -2.74
CA SER A 152 14.24 11.09 -2.25
C SER A 152 15.08 10.14 -3.11
N VAL A 153 14.50 9.05 -3.60
CA VAL A 153 15.16 8.12 -4.53
C VAL A 153 15.46 8.81 -5.86
N GLY A 154 14.50 9.59 -6.38
CA GLY A 154 14.66 10.37 -7.61
C GLY A 154 15.77 11.42 -7.53
N ALA A 155 15.90 12.08 -6.38
CA ALA A 155 16.94 13.10 -6.15
C ALA A 155 18.36 12.52 -6.01
N ALA A 156 18.48 11.24 -5.58
CA ALA A 156 19.77 10.57 -5.44
C ALA A 156 20.29 9.93 -6.74
N ALA A 157 19.49 9.88 -7.81
CA ALA A 157 19.96 9.41 -9.11
C ALA A 157 20.90 10.45 -9.73
N PRO A 158 22.17 10.10 -10.10
CA PRO A 158 23.05 11.04 -10.77
C PRO A 158 22.43 11.48 -12.10
N PRO A 159 22.60 12.75 -12.50
CA PRO A 159 22.12 13.21 -13.80
C PRO A 159 22.73 12.32 -14.89
N LYS A 160 21.89 11.76 -15.77
CA LYS A 160 22.36 11.08 -16.97
C LYS A 160 23.20 12.09 -17.74
N GLY A 161 24.52 11.93 -17.66
CA GLY A 161 25.45 12.80 -18.38
C GLY A 161 25.16 12.76 -19.88
N PRO A 162 25.36 13.86 -20.60
CA PRO A 162 25.24 13.86 -22.04
C PRO A 162 26.38 13.01 -22.60
N PHE A 163 26.00 11.98 -23.35
CA PHE A 163 26.81 11.26 -24.36
C PHE A 163 28.33 11.22 -24.15
N SER A 164 28.84 10.01 -23.88
CA SER A 164 30.19 9.69 -24.33
C SER A 164 30.14 8.99 -25.70
N PRO A 165 31.04 9.29 -26.60
CA PRO A 165 31.07 8.85 -28.01
C PRO A 165 31.34 7.35 -28.14
#